data_d35afa0fd3e1fb37b5c40bcccba897b5
#
_entry.id   d35afa0fd3e1fb37b5c40bcccba897b5
#
_cell.length_a   1.000
_cell.length_b   1.000
_cell.length_c   1.000
_cell.angle_alpha   90.00
_cell.angle_beta   90.00
_cell.angle_gamma   90.00
#
_symmetry.space_group_name_H-M   'P 1'
#
loop_
_entity.id
_entity.type
_entity.pdbx_description
1 polymer ?
#
loop_
_entity_poly.entity_id
_entity_poly.type
_entity_poly.pdbx_seq_one_letter_code
_entity_poly.pdbx_strand_id
1 'polypeptide(L)'
;MTFRRLLLAGAAAVFATFGVITLVQAQSAGRQPDAKHGAVIVAQGTAAGAPPCAQCHAFNGVSDASGAFPRLAGQSAYYLTKQLRDFASGERASAIMSPIAKALSRDDIADVSTYFVGVNAPFLPLKAPDAALVKHGEELAQVGSAERRIQNCDNCHGPGGAGEPPAIPYLAGQYAHYIAFTLQMWRQGFRKNSLNTMGVIANKLDDEEIAAVAAYYQQVQSTLETVESQAKD
;
A
#
# COMPACT_ATOMS: atom_id res chain seq x y z
N MET A 1 17.38 61.52 45.95
CA MET A 1 18.14 60.30 46.30
C MET A 1 17.24 59.11 46.15
N THR A 2 17.75 58.05 45.44
CA THR A 2 17.19 56.69 45.24
C THR A 2 16.17 56.46 44.12
N PHE A 3 16.71 56.50 42.90
CA PHE A 3 16.16 55.80 41.75
C PHE A 3 17.27 54.95 41.15
N ARG A 4 17.50 53.74 41.70
CA ARG A 4 18.48 52.83 41.11
C ARG A 4 18.40 51.44 41.74
N ARG A 5 17.33 50.67 41.54
CA ARG A 5 17.28 49.22 41.82
C ARG A 5 16.01 48.58 41.26
N LEU A 6 15.82 48.59 39.95
CA LEU A 6 14.73 47.79 39.33
C LEU A 6 15.01 47.49 37.85
N LEU A 7 16.21 46.95 37.54
CA LEU A 7 16.51 46.54 36.15
C LEU A 7 17.41 45.28 36.07
N LEU A 8 17.29 44.35 36.99
CA LEU A 8 18.08 43.09 36.92
C LEU A 8 17.29 41.80 37.15
N ALA A 9 15.95 41.81 37.06
CA ALA A 9 15.14 40.61 37.27
C ALA A 9 14.49 40.07 35.98
N GLY A 10 14.70 40.73 34.82
CA GLY A 10 14.01 40.38 33.57
C GLY A 10 14.74 39.42 32.58
N ALA A 11 16.03 39.20 32.79
CA ALA A 11 16.84 38.45 31.80
C ALA A 11 16.97 36.93 32.03
N ALA A 12 16.61 36.41 33.17
CA ALA A 12 16.81 35.01 33.50
C ALA A 12 15.65 34.08 33.09
N ALA A 13 14.44 34.64 32.85
CA ALA A 13 13.27 33.81 32.57
C ALA A 13 13.10 33.45 31.07
N VAL A 14 13.76 34.17 30.17
CA VAL A 14 13.60 33.95 28.71
C VAL A 14 14.48 32.82 28.20
N PHE A 15 15.61 32.53 28.85
CA PHE A 15 16.51 31.43 28.43
C PHE A 15 16.04 30.01 28.80
N ALA A 16 15.21 29.87 29.85
CA ALA A 16 14.73 28.56 30.28
C ALA A 16 13.62 27.99 29.38
N THR A 17 12.85 28.84 28.72
CA THR A 17 11.74 28.39 27.84
C THR A 17 12.21 27.91 26.47
N PHE A 18 13.30 28.46 25.93
CA PHE A 18 13.86 28.00 24.64
C PHE A 18 14.56 26.64 24.74
N GLY A 19 15.15 26.28 25.87
CA GLY A 19 15.81 24.99 26.08
C GLY A 19 14.83 23.81 26.18
N VAL A 20 13.62 24.04 26.70
CA VAL A 20 12.61 22.98 26.86
C VAL A 20 11.92 22.65 25.51
N ILE A 21 11.72 23.68 24.66
CA ILE A 21 11.09 23.46 23.35
C ILE A 21 11.99 22.64 22.39
N THR A 22 13.31 22.88 22.44
CA THR A 22 14.26 22.11 21.62
C THR A 22 14.39 20.65 22.05
N LEU A 23 14.26 20.35 23.34
CA LEU A 23 14.31 18.97 23.85
C LEU A 23 13.04 18.16 23.52
N VAL A 24 11.87 18.80 23.49
CA VAL A 24 10.61 18.13 23.13
C VAL A 24 10.54 17.83 21.63
N GLN A 25 11.12 18.67 20.77
CA GLN A 25 11.18 18.39 19.32
C GLN A 25 12.20 17.30 18.94
N ALA A 26 13.26 17.10 19.73
CA ALA A 26 14.22 16.03 19.46
C ALA A 26 13.69 14.62 19.78
N GLN A 27 12.63 14.50 20.59
CA GLN A 27 12.04 13.20 20.97
C GLN A 27 10.98 12.67 20.00
N SER A 28 10.61 13.43 18.96
CA SER A 28 9.61 13.02 17.97
C SER A 28 10.18 12.54 16.64
N ALA A 29 11.49 12.47 16.48
CA ALA A 29 12.11 11.82 15.34
C ALA A 29 11.95 10.31 15.50
N GLY A 30 10.84 9.75 14.99
CA GLY A 30 10.61 8.31 14.96
C GLY A 30 11.79 7.58 14.31
N ARG A 31 12.05 6.35 14.76
CA ARG A 31 13.06 5.49 14.15
C ARG A 31 12.83 5.39 12.63
N GLN A 32 13.88 5.52 11.83
CA GLN A 32 13.79 5.26 10.40
C GLN A 32 13.47 3.77 10.17
N PRO A 33 12.58 3.46 9.22
CA PRO A 33 12.27 2.08 8.87
C PRO A 33 13.53 1.31 8.44
N ASP A 34 13.64 0.06 8.86
CA ASP A 34 14.79 -0.82 8.60
C ASP A 34 14.37 -2.01 7.74
N ALA A 35 14.71 -1.97 6.45
CA ALA A 35 14.43 -3.06 5.51
C ALA A 35 15.14 -4.37 5.88
N LYS A 36 16.29 -4.32 6.58
CA LYS A 36 17.00 -5.54 7.03
C LYS A 36 16.23 -6.22 8.16
N HIS A 37 15.72 -5.46 9.12
CA HIS A 37 14.82 -5.99 10.14
C HIS A 37 13.52 -6.49 9.50
N GLY A 38 12.97 -5.76 8.53
CA GLY A 38 11.85 -6.21 7.72
C GLY A 38 12.08 -7.57 7.07
N ALA A 39 13.27 -7.81 6.50
CA ALA A 39 13.63 -9.10 5.92
C ALA A 39 13.65 -10.24 6.97
N VAL A 40 14.10 -9.96 8.19
CA VAL A 40 14.07 -10.94 9.29
C VAL A 40 12.63 -11.29 9.66
N ILE A 41 11.75 -10.30 9.79
CA ILE A 41 10.32 -10.54 10.06
C ILE A 41 9.67 -11.34 8.94
N VAL A 42 9.96 -11.00 7.68
CA VAL A 42 9.43 -11.73 6.51
C VAL A 42 9.84 -13.20 6.54
N ALA A 43 11.09 -13.50 6.95
CA ALA A 43 11.61 -14.87 7.00
C ALA A 43 11.21 -15.66 8.25
N GLN A 44 11.05 -15.01 9.41
CA GLN A 44 10.98 -15.66 10.71
C GLN A 44 9.71 -15.32 11.52
N GLY A 45 8.99 -14.26 11.13
CA GLY A 45 7.91 -13.70 11.94
C GLY A 45 8.42 -12.87 13.10
N THR A 46 7.58 -12.68 14.12
CA THR A 46 7.88 -11.89 15.32
C THR A 46 7.69 -12.70 16.60
N ALA A 47 8.41 -12.32 17.67
CA ALA A 47 8.21 -12.90 18.99
C ALA A 47 6.78 -12.65 19.55
N ALA A 48 6.06 -11.66 19.04
CA ALA A 48 4.67 -11.37 19.40
C ALA A 48 3.66 -12.28 18.70
N GLY A 49 4.11 -13.24 17.88
CA GLY A 49 3.27 -14.27 17.27
C GLY A 49 2.83 -14.00 15.85
N ALA A 50 3.34 -12.98 15.16
CA ALA A 50 3.14 -12.86 13.73
C ALA A 50 3.96 -13.95 13.03
N PRO A 51 3.35 -14.81 12.17
CA PRO A 51 4.07 -15.83 11.42
C PRO A 51 4.97 -15.19 10.35
N PRO A 52 5.95 -15.93 9.78
CA PRO A 52 6.71 -15.46 8.63
C PRO A 52 5.82 -15.05 7.46
N CYS A 53 5.97 -13.84 6.95
CA CYS A 53 5.19 -13.36 5.80
C CYS A 53 5.44 -14.23 4.56
N ALA A 54 6.67 -14.75 4.44
CA ALA A 54 7.10 -15.58 3.34
C ALA A 54 6.33 -16.91 3.19
N GLN A 55 5.64 -17.38 4.24
CA GLN A 55 4.83 -18.60 4.17
C GLN A 55 3.67 -18.47 3.16
N CYS A 56 3.13 -17.26 2.99
CA CYS A 56 2.01 -16.99 2.08
C CYS A 56 2.43 -16.10 0.91
N HIS A 57 3.26 -15.08 1.18
CA HIS A 57 3.63 -14.07 0.18
C HIS A 57 4.95 -14.37 -0.55
N ALA A 58 5.63 -15.46 -0.22
CA ALA A 58 7.01 -15.77 -0.57
C ALA A 58 8.01 -14.70 -0.07
N PHE A 59 9.29 -15.06 0.05
CA PHE A 59 10.31 -14.12 0.53
C PHE A 59 10.47 -12.92 -0.42
N ASN A 60 10.36 -13.15 -1.72
CA ASN A 60 10.42 -12.10 -2.75
C ASN A 60 9.08 -11.38 -2.98
N GLY A 61 8.06 -11.62 -2.19
CA GLY A 61 6.76 -10.95 -2.30
C GLY A 61 5.94 -11.28 -3.54
N VAL A 62 6.24 -12.38 -4.25
CA VAL A 62 5.53 -12.80 -5.47
C VAL A 62 4.43 -13.81 -5.19
N SER A 63 4.43 -14.46 -4.01
CA SER A 63 3.51 -15.56 -3.64
C SER A 63 3.58 -16.78 -4.59
N ASP A 64 2.54 -17.60 -4.60
CA ASP A 64 2.42 -18.80 -5.42
C ASP A 64 1.67 -18.57 -6.75
N ALA A 65 1.34 -17.31 -7.06
CA ALA A 65 0.58 -16.90 -8.24
C ALA A 65 -0.86 -17.44 -8.34
N SER A 66 -1.37 -18.12 -7.32
CA SER A 66 -2.76 -18.59 -7.28
C SER A 66 -3.77 -17.43 -7.26
N GLY A 67 -3.32 -16.24 -6.85
CA GLY A 67 -4.15 -15.09 -6.58
C GLY A 67 -4.85 -15.12 -5.22
N ALA A 68 -4.66 -16.18 -4.43
CA ALA A 68 -5.11 -16.21 -3.03
C ALA A 68 -4.32 -15.20 -2.17
N PHE A 69 -3.04 -15.03 -2.49
CA PHE A 69 -2.13 -14.08 -1.84
C PHE A 69 -1.62 -13.07 -2.86
N PRO A 70 -1.74 -11.75 -2.58
CA PRO A 70 -1.31 -10.73 -3.53
C PRO A 70 0.21 -10.68 -3.69
N ARG A 71 0.64 -10.20 -4.85
CA ARG A 71 2.00 -9.72 -5.07
C ARG A 71 2.22 -8.46 -4.21
N LEU A 72 3.31 -8.46 -3.44
CA LEU A 72 3.72 -7.34 -2.57
C LEU A 72 4.98 -6.63 -3.09
N ALA A 73 5.80 -7.34 -3.87
CA ALA A 73 7.06 -6.82 -4.40
C ALA A 73 6.89 -5.50 -5.15
N GLY A 74 7.67 -4.50 -4.78
CA GLY A 74 7.68 -3.18 -5.40
C GLY A 74 6.47 -2.28 -5.09
N GLN A 75 5.49 -2.74 -4.30
CA GLN A 75 4.34 -1.90 -3.93
C GLN A 75 4.75 -0.77 -2.97
N SER A 76 4.08 0.38 -3.06
CA SER A 76 4.36 1.56 -2.23
C SER A 76 4.41 1.23 -0.72
N ALA A 77 5.46 1.68 -0.03
CA ALA A 77 5.60 1.49 1.43
C ALA A 77 4.44 2.12 2.21
N TYR A 78 3.99 3.29 1.79
CA TYR A 78 2.85 3.96 2.38
C TYR A 78 1.58 3.10 2.26
N TYR A 79 1.32 2.57 1.07
CA TYR A 79 0.16 1.71 0.84
C TYR A 79 0.25 0.42 1.66
N LEU A 80 1.39 -0.27 1.66
CA LEU A 80 1.58 -1.49 2.47
C LEU A 80 1.40 -1.22 3.96
N THR A 81 2.02 -0.16 4.48
CA THR A 81 1.87 0.30 5.86
C THR A 81 0.40 0.56 6.20
N LYS A 82 -0.30 1.28 5.32
CA LYS A 82 -1.73 1.55 5.50
C LYS A 82 -2.54 0.25 5.52
N GLN A 83 -2.29 -0.68 4.60
CA GLN A 83 -3.04 -1.94 4.56
C GLN A 83 -2.84 -2.77 5.83
N LEU A 84 -1.62 -2.87 6.35
CA LEU A 84 -1.35 -3.59 7.60
C LEU A 84 -2.05 -2.92 8.80
N ARG A 85 -2.02 -1.60 8.88
CA ARG A 85 -2.75 -0.85 9.92
C ARG A 85 -4.26 -1.05 9.80
N ASP A 86 -4.80 -1.03 8.59
CA ASP A 86 -6.23 -1.22 8.34
C ASP A 86 -6.67 -2.65 8.68
N PHE A 87 -5.84 -3.66 8.45
CA PHE A 87 -6.09 -5.02 8.93
C PHE A 87 -6.08 -5.10 10.46
N ALA A 88 -5.12 -4.45 11.11
CA ALA A 88 -5.01 -4.45 12.56
C ALA A 88 -6.19 -3.72 13.24
N SER A 89 -6.66 -2.62 12.67
CA SER A 89 -7.79 -1.84 13.21
C SER A 89 -9.17 -2.43 12.86
N GLY A 90 -9.26 -3.27 11.81
CA GLY A 90 -10.52 -3.81 11.30
C GLY A 90 -11.16 -2.98 10.18
N GLU A 91 -10.58 -1.83 9.78
CA GLU A 91 -11.02 -1.05 8.61
C GLU A 91 -10.93 -1.87 7.30
N ARG A 92 -10.01 -2.83 7.27
CA ARG A 92 -9.93 -3.89 6.28
C ARG A 92 -9.99 -5.23 6.99
N ALA A 93 -11.19 -5.77 7.18
CA ALA A 93 -11.35 -7.04 7.87
C ALA A 93 -10.82 -8.22 7.03
N SER A 94 -10.09 -9.13 7.69
CA SER A 94 -9.61 -10.39 7.11
C SER A 94 -9.42 -11.43 8.20
N ALA A 95 -9.98 -12.62 8.01
CA ALA A 95 -9.79 -13.72 8.95
C ALA A 95 -8.32 -14.15 9.08
N ILE A 96 -7.52 -13.95 8.02
CA ILE A 96 -6.10 -14.30 7.97
C ILE A 96 -5.23 -13.11 8.38
N MET A 97 -5.35 -11.98 7.67
CA MET A 97 -4.41 -10.87 7.85
C MET A 97 -4.66 -10.02 9.11
N SER A 98 -5.92 -9.96 9.62
CA SER A 98 -6.19 -9.14 10.80
C SER A 98 -5.47 -9.64 12.07
N PRO A 99 -5.49 -10.94 12.43
CA PRO A 99 -4.70 -11.41 13.58
C PRO A 99 -3.19 -11.25 13.36
N ILE A 100 -2.69 -11.48 12.15
CA ILE A 100 -1.25 -11.29 11.81
C ILE A 100 -0.85 -9.83 12.01
N ALA A 101 -1.61 -8.89 11.45
CA ALA A 101 -1.32 -7.47 11.54
C ALA A 101 -1.41 -6.92 12.97
N LYS A 102 -2.28 -7.48 13.82
CA LYS A 102 -2.37 -7.13 15.24
C LYS A 102 -1.15 -7.56 16.05
N ALA A 103 -0.44 -8.61 15.60
CA ALA A 103 0.78 -9.08 16.23
C ALA A 103 2.05 -8.33 15.77
N LEU A 104 1.92 -7.33 14.90
CA LEU A 104 3.01 -6.46 14.45
C LEU A 104 2.98 -5.14 15.22
N SER A 105 4.14 -4.69 15.71
CA SER A 105 4.32 -3.34 16.21
C SER A 105 4.24 -2.31 15.06
N ARG A 106 4.18 -1.02 15.40
CA ARG A 106 4.25 0.05 14.39
C ARG A 106 5.56 0.03 13.61
N ASP A 107 6.65 -0.29 14.29
CA ASP A 107 7.97 -0.39 13.70
C ASP A 107 8.09 -1.61 12.79
N ASP A 108 7.57 -2.77 13.20
CA ASP A 108 7.52 -3.98 12.36
C ASP A 108 6.74 -3.71 11.07
N ILE A 109 5.59 -3.05 11.16
CA ILE A 109 4.78 -2.66 9.99
C ILE A 109 5.58 -1.77 9.04
N ALA A 110 6.31 -0.78 9.56
CA ALA A 110 7.13 0.11 8.74
C ALA A 110 8.29 -0.65 8.08
N ASP A 111 8.95 -1.54 8.82
CA ASP A 111 10.10 -2.30 8.36
C ASP A 111 9.74 -3.31 7.26
N VAL A 112 8.68 -4.10 7.45
CA VAL A 112 8.24 -5.06 6.42
C VAL A 112 7.71 -4.34 5.17
N SER A 113 7.06 -3.19 5.33
CA SER A 113 6.61 -2.37 4.20
C SER A 113 7.80 -1.86 3.39
N THR A 114 8.84 -1.36 4.07
CA THR A 114 10.08 -0.88 3.43
C THR A 114 10.86 -2.01 2.76
N TYR A 115 10.87 -3.21 3.37
CA TYR A 115 11.45 -4.38 2.73
C TYR A 115 10.80 -4.68 1.36
N PHE A 116 9.47 -4.83 1.32
CA PHE A 116 8.78 -5.20 0.08
C PHE A 116 8.86 -4.13 -1.02
N VAL A 117 8.98 -2.85 -0.67
CA VAL A 117 9.26 -1.79 -1.67
C VAL A 117 10.57 -2.03 -2.41
N GLY A 118 11.61 -2.41 -1.68
CA GLY A 118 12.94 -2.63 -2.24
C GLY A 118 13.11 -3.98 -2.98
N VAL A 119 12.09 -4.83 -2.96
CA VAL A 119 12.18 -6.14 -3.63
C VAL A 119 11.86 -5.99 -5.12
N ASN A 120 12.90 -6.09 -5.94
CA ASN A 120 12.75 -6.25 -7.39
C ASN A 120 12.59 -7.74 -7.71
N ALA A 121 11.36 -8.18 -7.96
CA ALA A 121 11.03 -9.56 -8.27
C ALA A 121 10.39 -9.65 -9.66
N PRO A 122 10.76 -10.65 -10.48
CA PRO A 122 10.20 -10.81 -11.80
C PRO A 122 8.69 -11.10 -11.74
N PHE A 123 8.01 -10.78 -12.82
CA PHE A 123 6.64 -11.23 -13.01
C PHE A 123 6.66 -12.72 -13.37
N LEU A 124 5.76 -13.49 -12.76
CA LEU A 124 5.65 -14.91 -13.08
C LEU A 124 4.97 -15.10 -14.44
N PRO A 125 5.38 -16.11 -15.21
CA PRO A 125 4.69 -16.46 -16.44
C PRO A 125 3.33 -17.08 -16.11
N LEU A 126 2.28 -16.24 -16.13
CA LEU A 126 0.92 -16.70 -15.87
C LEU A 126 0.25 -17.10 -17.19
N LYS A 127 -0.74 -18.03 -17.10
CA LYS A 127 -1.58 -18.34 -18.25
C LYS A 127 -2.27 -17.06 -18.72
N ALA A 128 -2.16 -16.76 -20.02
CA ALA A 128 -2.83 -15.63 -20.61
C ALA A 128 -4.37 -15.78 -20.48
N PRO A 129 -5.08 -14.77 -20.01
CA PRO A 129 -6.53 -14.76 -20.03
C PRO A 129 -7.08 -14.72 -21.45
N ASP A 130 -8.40 -14.84 -21.57
CA ASP A 130 -9.09 -14.63 -22.85
C ASP A 130 -8.82 -13.23 -23.39
N ALA A 131 -8.46 -13.13 -24.69
CA ALA A 131 -8.07 -11.87 -25.32
C ALA A 131 -9.22 -10.85 -25.41
N ALA A 132 -10.46 -11.32 -25.60
CA ALA A 132 -11.62 -10.43 -25.64
C ALA A 132 -11.90 -9.85 -24.24
N LEU A 133 -11.74 -10.67 -23.21
CA LEU A 133 -11.86 -10.22 -21.82
C LEU A 133 -10.79 -9.19 -21.45
N VAL A 134 -9.54 -9.42 -21.86
CA VAL A 134 -8.43 -8.46 -21.65
C VAL A 134 -8.73 -7.14 -22.34
N LYS A 135 -9.18 -7.17 -23.61
CA LYS A 135 -9.54 -5.97 -24.39
C LYS A 135 -10.68 -5.18 -23.72
N HIS A 136 -11.71 -5.86 -23.26
CA HIS A 136 -12.80 -5.21 -22.51
C HIS A 136 -12.29 -4.56 -21.23
N GLY A 137 -11.40 -5.24 -20.49
CA GLY A 137 -10.75 -4.70 -19.30
C GLY A 137 -9.87 -3.48 -19.60
N GLU A 138 -9.17 -3.47 -20.72
CA GLU A 138 -8.39 -2.33 -21.21
C GLU A 138 -9.28 -1.12 -21.50
N GLU A 139 -10.39 -1.32 -22.19
CA GLU A 139 -11.37 -0.25 -22.49
C GLU A 139 -11.91 0.37 -21.18
N LEU A 140 -12.30 -0.47 -20.21
CA LEU A 140 -12.76 0.02 -18.91
C LEU A 140 -11.63 0.72 -18.11
N ALA A 141 -10.41 0.21 -18.18
CA ALA A 141 -9.26 0.78 -17.45
C ALA A 141 -8.86 2.15 -18.01
N GLN A 142 -8.80 2.30 -19.33
CA GLN A 142 -8.28 3.50 -19.99
C GLN A 142 -9.38 4.53 -20.32
N VAL A 143 -10.60 4.09 -20.61
CA VAL A 143 -11.71 4.94 -21.06
C VAL A 143 -12.84 4.99 -20.04
N GLY A 144 -13.14 3.87 -19.38
CA GLY A 144 -14.30 3.72 -18.52
C GLY A 144 -15.59 3.46 -19.32
N SER A 145 -16.76 3.73 -18.71
CA SER A 145 -18.05 3.65 -19.36
C SER A 145 -18.91 4.86 -19.03
N ALA A 146 -19.16 5.72 -20.01
CA ALA A 146 -20.02 6.91 -19.86
C ALA A 146 -21.47 6.50 -19.58
N GLU A 147 -21.96 5.46 -20.26
CA GLU A 147 -23.32 4.95 -20.10
C GLU A 147 -23.60 4.50 -18.67
N ARG A 148 -22.66 3.75 -18.08
CA ARG A 148 -22.76 3.24 -16.72
C ARG A 148 -22.15 4.16 -15.68
N ARG A 149 -21.62 5.30 -16.09
CA ARG A 149 -20.93 6.28 -15.24
C ARG A 149 -19.75 5.63 -14.47
N ILE A 150 -19.03 4.75 -15.13
CA ILE A 150 -17.81 4.14 -14.62
C ILE A 150 -16.64 5.01 -15.05
N GLN A 151 -15.94 5.58 -14.07
CA GLN A 151 -14.71 6.32 -14.32
C GLN A 151 -13.60 5.34 -14.72
N ASN A 152 -12.72 5.72 -15.64
CA ASN A 152 -11.56 4.92 -15.99
C ASN A 152 -10.64 4.71 -14.78
N CYS A 153 -10.09 3.52 -14.66
CA CYS A 153 -9.29 3.13 -13.50
C CYS A 153 -7.93 3.81 -13.50
N ASP A 154 -7.33 3.98 -14.69
CA ASP A 154 -6.01 4.60 -14.90
C ASP A 154 -5.98 6.07 -14.47
N ASN A 155 -7.13 6.75 -14.40
CA ASN A 155 -7.23 8.12 -13.92
C ASN A 155 -6.73 8.31 -12.47
N CYS A 156 -6.88 7.28 -11.65
CA CYS A 156 -6.37 7.25 -10.28
C CYS A 156 -5.17 6.32 -10.14
N HIS A 157 -5.21 5.13 -10.78
CA HIS A 157 -4.17 4.13 -10.65
C HIS A 157 -2.98 4.33 -11.60
N GLY A 158 -2.96 5.43 -12.35
CA GLY A 158 -1.92 5.72 -13.34
C GLY A 158 -2.06 4.90 -14.63
N PRO A 159 -1.45 5.34 -15.72
CA PRO A 159 -1.50 4.63 -17.00
C PRO A 159 -1.05 3.17 -16.87
N GLY A 160 -1.89 2.25 -17.35
CA GLY A 160 -1.64 0.82 -17.21
C GLY A 160 -1.58 0.32 -15.77
N GLY A 161 -2.12 1.06 -14.81
CA GLY A 161 -2.10 0.66 -13.41
C GLY A 161 -0.75 0.82 -12.72
N ALA A 162 0.08 1.76 -13.18
CA ALA A 162 1.41 2.03 -12.61
C ALA A 162 1.38 2.56 -11.17
N GLY A 163 0.18 2.89 -10.66
CA GLY A 163 -0.02 3.50 -9.34
C GLY A 163 0.25 5.00 -9.34
N GLU A 164 -0.20 5.64 -8.27
CA GLU A 164 0.08 7.05 -8.01
C GLU A 164 0.58 7.20 -6.56
N PRO A 165 1.89 7.24 -6.38
CA PRO A 165 2.48 7.35 -5.04
C PRO A 165 2.03 8.61 -4.32
N PRO A 166 1.92 8.59 -2.97
CA PRO A 166 2.23 7.42 -2.14
C PRO A 166 1.04 6.49 -1.89
N ALA A 167 -0.20 6.93 -2.15
CA ALA A 167 -1.40 6.34 -1.57
C ALA A 167 -2.14 5.37 -2.50
N ILE A 168 -2.08 5.58 -3.80
CA ILE A 168 -2.81 4.78 -4.76
C ILE A 168 -1.92 3.65 -5.27
N PRO A 169 -2.32 2.37 -5.04
CA PRO A 169 -1.49 1.24 -5.37
C PRO A 169 -1.36 1.05 -6.87
N TYR A 170 -0.22 0.51 -7.30
CA TYR A 170 -0.12 -0.05 -8.63
C TYR A 170 -0.94 -1.35 -8.73
N LEU A 171 -1.46 -1.60 -9.90
CA LEU A 171 -2.27 -2.77 -10.25
C LEU A 171 -1.57 -3.65 -11.30
N ALA A 172 -0.63 -3.09 -12.06
CA ALA A 172 0.12 -3.79 -13.10
C ALA A 172 0.76 -5.08 -12.58
N GLY A 173 0.51 -6.20 -13.23
CA GLY A 173 1.04 -7.50 -12.84
C GLY A 173 0.52 -8.08 -11.53
N GLN A 174 -0.52 -7.47 -10.94
CA GLN A 174 -1.21 -8.08 -9.80
C GLN A 174 -2.13 -9.20 -10.29
N TYR A 175 -2.29 -10.24 -9.51
CA TYR A 175 -3.06 -11.43 -9.87
C TYR A 175 -4.55 -11.11 -10.08
N ALA A 176 -5.10 -11.56 -11.21
CA ALA A 176 -6.49 -11.31 -11.57
C ALA A 176 -7.48 -11.78 -10.49
N HIS A 177 -7.28 -12.97 -9.93
CA HIS A 177 -8.11 -13.48 -8.83
C HIS A 177 -8.10 -12.54 -7.62
N TYR A 178 -6.93 -11.99 -7.26
CA TYR A 178 -6.81 -11.06 -6.14
C TYR A 178 -7.49 -9.72 -6.43
N ILE A 179 -7.35 -9.18 -7.64
CA ILE A 179 -8.03 -7.93 -8.05
C ILE A 179 -9.55 -8.15 -8.02
N ALA A 180 -10.04 -9.22 -8.64
CA ALA A 180 -11.46 -9.54 -8.68
C ALA A 180 -12.03 -9.73 -7.26
N PHE A 181 -11.38 -10.53 -6.43
CA PHE A 181 -11.76 -10.72 -5.03
C PHE A 181 -11.81 -9.38 -4.28
N THR A 182 -10.82 -8.53 -4.48
CA THR A 182 -10.74 -7.23 -3.80
C THR A 182 -11.88 -6.30 -4.20
N LEU A 183 -12.23 -6.24 -5.50
CA LEU A 183 -13.38 -5.47 -6.00
C LEU A 183 -14.70 -6.01 -5.43
N GLN A 184 -14.87 -7.33 -5.38
CA GLN A 184 -16.04 -7.96 -4.76
C GLN A 184 -16.15 -7.62 -3.26
N MET A 185 -15.04 -7.61 -2.52
CA MET A 185 -15.02 -7.23 -1.10
C MET A 185 -15.49 -5.79 -0.88
N TRP A 186 -15.13 -4.85 -1.76
CA TRP A 186 -15.66 -3.48 -1.70
C TRP A 186 -17.15 -3.43 -2.06
N ARG A 187 -17.57 -4.13 -3.13
CA ARG A 187 -18.96 -4.18 -3.56
C ARG A 187 -19.89 -4.74 -2.47
N GLN A 188 -19.41 -5.74 -1.73
CA GLN A 188 -20.14 -6.36 -0.64
C GLN A 188 -20.03 -5.62 0.71
N GLY A 189 -19.25 -4.53 0.77
CA GLY A 189 -19.10 -3.73 1.98
C GLY A 189 -18.19 -4.33 3.06
N PHE A 190 -17.48 -5.43 2.76
CA PHE A 190 -16.51 -6.02 3.70
C PHE A 190 -15.20 -5.23 3.76
N ARG A 191 -14.85 -4.52 2.69
CA ARG A 191 -13.69 -3.64 2.64
C ARG A 191 -14.16 -2.19 2.61
N LYS A 192 -13.69 -1.35 3.57
CA LYS A 192 -14.16 0.03 3.76
C LYS A 192 -13.05 1.08 3.74
N ASN A 193 -11.81 0.66 3.63
CA ASN A 193 -10.61 1.47 3.87
C ASN A 193 -10.17 2.39 2.70
N SER A 194 -11.12 2.83 1.85
CA SER A 194 -10.85 3.70 0.69
C SER A 194 -11.67 5.00 0.69
N LEU A 195 -12.10 5.49 1.85
CA LEU A 195 -12.97 6.66 1.97
C LEU A 195 -14.20 6.58 1.04
N ASN A 196 -14.76 5.39 0.88
CA ASN A 196 -15.88 5.03 -0.01
C ASN A 196 -15.58 5.09 -1.51
N THR A 197 -14.44 5.61 -1.97
CA THR A 197 -14.14 5.76 -3.40
C THR A 197 -14.22 4.42 -4.13
N MET A 198 -13.45 3.42 -3.69
CA MET A 198 -13.45 2.10 -4.35
C MET A 198 -14.76 1.35 -4.15
N GLY A 199 -15.47 1.56 -3.04
CA GLY A 199 -16.80 1.00 -2.86
C GLY A 199 -17.80 1.53 -3.87
N VAL A 200 -17.80 2.84 -4.14
CA VAL A 200 -18.66 3.47 -5.17
C VAL A 200 -18.34 2.93 -6.56
N ILE A 201 -17.04 2.80 -6.90
CA ILE A 201 -16.61 2.29 -8.21
C ILE A 201 -16.98 0.80 -8.35
N ALA A 202 -16.66 -0.03 -7.37
CA ALA A 202 -16.92 -1.46 -7.40
C ALA A 202 -18.42 -1.80 -7.51
N ASN A 203 -19.30 -0.99 -6.91
CA ASN A 203 -20.75 -1.15 -7.00
C ASN A 203 -21.33 -0.86 -8.40
N LYS A 204 -20.58 -0.20 -9.26
CA LYS A 204 -20.99 0.04 -10.67
C LYS A 204 -20.58 -1.08 -11.60
N LEU A 205 -19.62 -1.91 -11.21
CA LEU A 205 -19.09 -3.01 -12.01
C LEU A 205 -19.97 -4.26 -11.82
N ASP A 206 -20.26 -4.96 -12.89
CA ASP A 206 -20.80 -6.32 -12.85
C ASP A 206 -19.66 -7.35 -12.76
N ASP A 207 -20.00 -8.64 -12.73
CA ASP A 207 -19.00 -9.70 -12.54
C ASP A 207 -18.11 -9.86 -13.78
N GLU A 208 -18.62 -9.61 -14.99
CA GLU A 208 -17.84 -9.68 -16.23
C GLU A 208 -16.83 -8.52 -16.28
N GLU A 209 -17.24 -7.31 -15.95
CA GLU A 209 -16.37 -6.13 -15.89
C GLU A 209 -15.29 -6.26 -14.81
N ILE A 210 -15.64 -6.83 -13.65
CA ILE A 210 -14.66 -7.15 -12.60
C ILE A 210 -13.62 -8.15 -13.12
N ALA A 211 -14.07 -9.21 -13.81
CA ALA A 211 -13.17 -10.19 -14.40
C ALA A 211 -12.31 -9.57 -15.50
N ALA A 212 -12.88 -8.68 -16.32
CA ALA A 212 -12.21 -8.01 -17.43
C ALA A 212 -11.07 -7.10 -16.93
N VAL A 213 -11.35 -6.18 -16.01
CA VAL A 213 -10.30 -5.28 -15.48
C VAL A 213 -9.22 -6.05 -14.72
N ALA A 214 -9.60 -7.13 -14.03
CA ALA A 214 -8.65 -8.00 -13.34
C ALA A 214 -7.72 -8.73 -14.33
N ALA A 215 -8.27 -9.26 -15.43
CA ALA A 215 -7.52 -9.90 -16.50
C ALA A 215 -6.56 -8.92 -17.20
N TYR A 216 -7.02 -7.70 -17.47
CA TYR A 216 -6.19 -6.65 -18.06
C TYR A 216 -4.98 -6.34 -17.20
N TYR A 217 -5.18 -5.94 -15.93
CA TYR A 217 -4.06 -5.55 -15.07
C TYR A 217 -3.09 -6.68 -14.77
N GLN A 218 -3.52 -7.94 -14.77
CA GLN A 218 -2.61 -9.08 -14.66
C GLN A 218 -1.66 -9.16 -15.86
N GLN A 219 -2.07 -8.75 -17.06
CA GLN A 219 -1.26 -8.79 -18.27
C GLN A 219 -0.34 -7.58 -18.44
N VAL A 220 -0.60 -6.48 -17.76
CA VAL A 220 0.24 -5.27 -17.83
C VAL A 220 1.53 -5.46 -17.04
N GLN A 221 2.47 -6.21 -17.60
CA GLN A 221 3.77 -6.51 -16.97
C GLN A 221 4.88 -5.56 -17.42
N SER A 222 4.80 -5.08 -18.68
CA SER A 222 5.86 -4.31 -19.32
C SER A 222 5.94 -2.84 -18.91
N THR A 223 4.88 -2.29 -18.31
CA THR A 223 4.80 -0.85 -18.01
C THR A 223 5.75 -0.46 -16.86
N LEU A 224 6.04 -1.37 -15.93
CA LEU A 224 6.97 -1.09 -14.82
C LEU A 224 8.43 -1.05 -15.29
N GLU A 225 8.83 -1.91 -16.22
CA GLU A 225 10.16 -1.89 -16.83
C GLU A 225 10.38 -0.63 -17.65
N THR A 226 9.35 -0.13 -18.33
CA THR A 226 9.42 1.08 -19.14
C THR A 226 9.59 2.34 -18.29
N VAL A 227 8.92 2.41 -17.14
CA VAL A 227 9.03 3.54 -16.19
C VAL A 227 10.43 3.57 -15.54
N GLU A 228 10.98 2.41 -15.17
CA GLU A 228 12.35 2.35 -14.63
C GLU A 228 13.43 2.71 -15.66
N SER A 229 13.21 2.41 -16.95
CA SER A 229 14.15 2.78 -18.01
C SER A 229 14.12 4.28 -18.31
N GLN A 230 12.94 4.91 -18.25
CA GLN A 230 12.78 6.35 -18.46
C GLN A 230 13.26 7.21 -17.27
N ALA A 231 13.35 6.64 -16.08
CA ALA A 231 13.87 7.32 -14.89
C ALA A 231 15.41 7.30 -14.80
N LYS A 232 16.09 6.57 -15.72
CA LYS A 232 17.56 6.45 -15.78
C LYS A 232 18.18 7.31 -16.88
N ASP A 233 17.38 7.92 -17.74
CA ASP A 233 17.77 8.89 -18.76
C ASP A 233 17.44 10.34 -18.28
#